data_a42273a7d29c9aeb980f9ca68a27c6a3
#
_entry.id   a42273a7d29c9aeb980f9ca68a27c6a3
#
_cell.length_a   1.000
_cell.length_b   1.000
_cell.length_c   1.000
_cell.angle_alpha   90.00
_cell.angle_beta   90.00
_cell.angle_gamma   90.00
#
_symmetry.space_group_name_H-M   'P 1'
#
loop_
_entity.id
_entity.type
_entity.pdbx_description
1 polymer ?
#
loop_
_entity_poly.entity_id
_entity_poly.type
_entity_poly.pdbx_seq_one_letter_code
_entity_poly.pdbx_strand_id
1 'polypeptide(L)'
;MTTLTKKMAEELTEFLTEAGVRVRYLHSDVDTLRRVELLRELRQGVYDVLVGINLLREGLDLPEVSLVAILDADKEGFLRSATSLIQTIGRAARNVSGQVHMYADTVTPSMAQAIDETTRRRDRQIAYNTEMGIDPTPLRKRIADITDQLVREGADTEALLSGRGGGKRAPAPVSRREGR
;
A
#
# COMPACT_ATOMS: atom_id res chain seq x y z
N MET A 1 2.21 10.55 1.59
CA MET A 1 3.57 11.13 1.53
C MET A 1 4.51 10.28 2.39
N THR A 2 5.76 10.05 1.98
CA THR A 2 6.72 9.23 2.73
C THR A 2 7.90 10.08 3.22
N THR A 3 8.24 9.95 4.49
CA THR A 3 9.37 10.60 5.18
C THR A 3 10.40 9.56 5.63
N LEU A 4 11.53 9.99 6.16
CA LEU A 4 12.58 9.11 6.67
C LEU A 4 12.48 8.85 8.17
N THR A 5 11.94 9.79 8.92
CA THR A 5 11.86 9.72 10.38
C THR A 5 10.47 10.02 10.91
N LYS A 6 10.18 9.53 12.12
CA LYS A 6 8.93 9.79 12.83
C LYS A 6 8.75 11.29 13.09
N LYS A 7 9.80 11.95 13.57
CA LYS A 7 9.80 13.38 13.84
C LYS A 7 9.44 14.19 12.58
N MET A 8 10.06 13.88 11.45
CA MET A 8 9.76 14.55 10.18
C MET A 8 8.31 14.32 9.75
N ALA A 9 7.74 13.11 9.96
CA ALA A 9 6.35 12.86 9.66
C ALA A 9 5.40 13.68 10.52
N GLU A 10 5.71 13.83 11.80
CA GLU A 10 4.96 14.65 12.76
C GLU A 10 5.02 16.13 12.39
N GLU A 11 6.20 16.69 12.19
CA GLU A 11 6.41 18.09 11.80
C GLU A 11 5.74 18.42 10.46
N LEU A 12 5.84 17.52 9.48
CA LEU A 12 5.16 17.71 8.19
C LEU A 12 3.63 17.66 8.33
N THR A 13 3.12 16.80 9.20
CA THR A 13 1.68 16.72 9.46
C THR A 13 1.17 18.00 10.13
N GLU A 14 1.91 18.52 11.09
CA GLU A 14 1.60 19.80 11.76
C GLU A 14 1.59 20.95 10.74
N PHE A 15 2.66 21.10 9.98
CA PHE A 15 2.75 22.11 8.92
C PHE A 15 1.60 22.05 7.91
N LEU A 16 1.26 20.85 7.42
CA LEU A 16 0.15 20.68 6.47
C LEU A 16 -1.21 20.98 7.12
N THR A 17 -1.38 20.67 8.42
CA THR A 17 -2.59 20.99 9.16
C THR A 17 -2.76 22.50 9.30
N GLU A 18 -1.69 23.23 9.64
CA GLU A 18 -1.68 24.70 9.73
C GLU A 18 -1.97 25.34 8.36
N ALA A 19 -1.52 24.72 7.27
CA ALA A 19 -1.85 25.14 5.91
C ALA A 19 -3.29 24.79 5.48
N GLY A 20 -4.11 24.22 6.35
CA GLY A 20 -5.51 23.88 6.08
C GLY A 20 -5.72 22.57 5.31
N VAL A 21 -4.69 21.74 5.18
CA VAL A 21 -4.78 20.43 4.53
C VAL A 21 -5.33 19.39 5.50
N ARG A 22 -6.31 18.61 5.07
CA ARG A 22 -6.82 17.48 5.84
C ARG A 22 -5.82 16.33 5.79
N VAL A 23 -5.01 16.20 6.82
CA VAL A 23 -3.87 15.28 6.90
C VAL A 23 -3.91 14.40 8.15
N ARG A 24 -3.41 13.19 8.03
CA ARG A 24 -3.14 12.29 9.15
C ARG A 24 -1.74 11.69 9.00
N TYR A 25 -1.10 11.30 10.10
CA TYR A 25 0.14 10.55 10.04
C TYR A 25 -0.03 9.12 10.56
N LEU A 26 0.81 8.23 10.06
CA LEU A 26 0.83 6.82 10.42
C LEU A 26 2.27 6.37 10.70
N HIS A 27 2.52 5.75 11.85
CA HIS A 27 3.81 5.19 12.23
C HIS A 27 3.67 3.74 12.74
N SER A 28 4.80 3.08 13.02
CA SER A 28 4.85 1.68 13.44
C SER A 28 4.11 1.37 14.75
N ASP A 29 4.00 2.38 15.63
CA ASP A 29 3.44 2.21 16.98
C ASP A 29 1.91 2.37 17.00
N VAL A 30 1.30 2.63 15.84
CA VAL A 30 -0.17 2.69 15.73
C VAL A 30 -0.71 1.26 15.76
N ASP A 31 -1.63 1.01 16.68
CA ASP A 31 -2.35 -0.26 16.80
C ASP A 31 -3.02 -0.65 15.48
N THR A 32 -3.10 -1.96 15.26
CA THR A 32 -3.64 -2.53 14.01
C THR A 32 -5.06 -2.06 13.70
N LEU A 33 -5.94 -2.00 14.71
CA LEU A 33 -7.31 -1.52 14.53
C LEU A 33 -7.33 -0.05 14.10
N ARG A 34 -6.55 0.79 14.77
CA ARG A 34 -6.45 2.21 14.43
C ARG A 34 -5.85 2.44 13.05
N ARG A 35 -4.90 1.60 12.63
CA ARG A 35 -4.35 1.60 11.27
C ARG A 35 -5.44 1.33 10.22
N VAL A 36 -6.29 0.34 10.47
CA VAL A 36 -7.42 -0.01 9.59
C VAL A 36 -8.39 1.16 9.47
N GLU A 37 -8.74 1.79 10.60
CA GLU A 37 -9.60 2.96 10.62
C GLU A 37 -9.03 4.11 9.81
N LEU A 38 -7.75 4.47 10.03
CA LEU A 38 -7.07 5.53 9.27
C LEU A 38 -7.11 5.26 7.76
N LEU A 39 -6.84 4.04 7.33
CA LEU A 39 -6.89 3.69 5.91
C LEU A 39 -8.31 3.75 5.35
N ARG A 40 -9.31 3.35 6.12
CA ARG A 40 -10.72 3.46 5.75
C ARG A 40 -11.12 4.93 5.61
N GLU A 41 -10.76 5.77 6.58
CA GLU A 41 -11.00 7.21 6.56
C GLU A 41 -10.37 7.88 5.33
N LEU A 42 -9.13 7.50 4.96
CA LEU A 42 -8.47 7.97 3.73
C LEU A 42 -9.29 7.60 2.48
N ARG A 43 -9.71 6.35 2.38
CA ARG A 43 -10.52 5.88 1.24
C ARG A 43 -11.90 6.52 1.17
N GLN A 44 -12.46 6.91 2.31
CA GLN A 44 -13.73 7.62 2.40
C GLN A 44 -13.59 9.14 2.15
N GLY A 45 -12.36 9.65 2.01
CA GLY A 45 -12.11 11.08 1.81
C GLY A 45 -12.34 11.93 3.05
N VAL A 46 -12.31 11.33 4.25
CA VAL A 46 -12.36 12.07 5.52
C VAL A 46 -11.15 13.01 5.63
N TYR A 47 -10.01 12.57 5.10
CA TYR A 47 -8.83 13.39 4.91
C TYR A 47 -8.16 13.06 3.58
N ASP A 48 -7.29 13.96 3.10
CA ASP A 48 -6.74 13.90 1.75
C ASP A 48 -5.30 13.37 1.72
N VAL A 49 -4.56 13.55 2.81
CA VAL A 49 -3.13 13.25 2.87
C VAL A 49 -2.81 12.33 4.04
N LEU A 50 -2.11 11.24 3.74
CA LEU A 50 -1.51 10.37 4.73
C LEU A 50 0.01 10.53 4.69
N VAL A 51 0.61 10.89 5.83
CA VAL A 51 2.06 11.02 6.00
C VAL A 51 2.59 9.86 6.83
N GLY A 52 3.76 9.37 6.51
CA GLY A 52 4.41 8.38 7.39
C GLY A 52 5.74 7.86 6.87
N ILE A 53 6.40 7.09 7.74
CA ILE A 53 7.64 6.40 7.42
C ILE A 53 7.27 5.07 6.77
N ASN A 54 7.80 4.82 5.59
CA ASN A 54 7.64 3.52 4.94
C ASN A 54 6.20 2.95 5.03
N LEU A 55 5.20 3.80 4.77
CA LEU A 55 3.77 3.48 4.83
C LEU A 55 3.37 2.22 4.04
N LEU A 56 4.32 1.66 3.30
CA LEU A 56 4.07 0.76 2.19
C LEU A 56 4.65 -0.63 2.40
N ARG A 57 5.09 -0.95 3.62
CA ARG A 57 5.35 -2.33 4.01
C ARG A 57 4.01 -3.06 4.06
N GLU A 58 3.87 -4.04 3.18
CA GLU A 58 2.85 -5.09 3.19
C GLU A 58 1.37 -4.68 3.02
N GLY A 59 0.78 -5.18 1.97
CA GLY A 59 -0.67 -5.35 1.85
C GLY A 59 -1.53 -4.11 1.57
N LEU A 60 -1.01 -2.89 1.61
CA LEU A 60 -1.83 -1.71 1.35
C LEU A 60 -2.13 -1.57 -0.14
N ASP A 61 -3.34 -1.92 -0.50
CA ASP A 61 -3.90 -1.74 -1.82
C ASP A 61 -4.89 -0.58 -1.82
N LEU A 62 -4.41 0.61 -2.17
CA LEU A 62 -5.15 1.85 -2.15
C LEU A 62 -5.28 2.42 -3.57
N PRO A 63 -6.22 1.91 -4.38
CA PRO A 63 -6.39 2.37 -5.75
C PRO A 63 -6.84 3.83 -5.85
N GLU A 64 -7.35 4.39 -4.77
CA GLU A 64 -7.78 5.79 -4.71
C GLU A 64 -6.60 6.78 -4.61
N VAL A 65 -5.40 6.31 -4.27
CA VAL A 65 -4.21 7.17 -4.16
C VAL A 65 -3.72 7.59 -5.54
N SER A 66 -3.87 8.87 -5.85
CA SER A 66 -3.46 9.49 -7.11
C SER A 66 -2.05 10.12 -7.06
N LEU A 67 -1.55 10.46 -5.88
CA LEU A 67 -0.24 11.07 -5.70
C LEU A 67 0.57 10.36 -4.61
N VAL A 68 1.79 9.99 -4.95
CA VAL A 68 2.81 9.54 -4.00
C VAL A 68 3.95 10.55 -3.98
N ALA A 69 4.16 11.20 -2.83
CA ALA A 69 5.28 12.11 -2.62
C ALA A 69 6.33 11.44 -1.74
N ILE A 70 7.57 11.42 -2.22
CA ILE A 70 8.74 10.83 -1.55
C ILE A 70 9.69 11.97 -1.18
N LEU A 71 9.78 12.30 0.11
CA LEU A 71 10.68 13.33 0.59
C LEU A 71 12.07 12.75 0.84
N ASP A 72 13.10 13.58 0.69
CA ASP A 72 14.50 13.15 0.85
C ASP A 72 14.81 11.87 0.04
N ALA A 73 14.40 11.84 -1.22
CA ALA A 73 14.56 10.67 -2.06
C ALA A 73 16.04 10.36 -2.36
N ASP A 74 16.92 11.36 -2.23
CA ASP A 74 18.37 11.28 -2.42
C ASP A 74 19.14 10.82 -1.16
N LYS A 75 18.48 10.73 -0.01
CA LYS A 75 19.13 10.23 1.22
C LYS A 75 19.24 8.71 1.17
N GLU A 76 20.29 8.21 0.51
CA GLU A 76 20.50 6.78 0.30
C GLU A 76 20.46 6.00 1.60
N GLY A 77 19.88 4.81 1.56
CA GLY A 77 19.70 3.91 2.68
C GLY A 77 18.60 2.90 2.41
N PHE A 78 18.28 2.08 3.41
CA PHE A 78 17.29 1.00 3.27
C PHE A 78 15.93 1.49 2.74
N LEU A 79 15.46 2.65 3.21
CA LEU A 79 14.16 3.23 2.81
C LEU A 79 14.20 3.94 1.45
N ARG A 80 15.36 4.19 0.90
CA ARG A 80 15.58 4.88 -0.38
C ARG A 80 16.45 4.05 -1.33
N SER A 81 16.59 2.75 -1.07
CA SER A 81 17.18 1.82 -2.03
C SER A 81 16.31 1.74 -3.30
N ALA A 82 16.89 1.38 -4.44
CA ALA A 82 16.15 1.23 -5.69
C ALA A 82 14.91 0.33 -5.54
N THR A 83 15.03 -0.79 -4.82
CA THR A 83 13.90 -1.69 -4.56
C THR A 83 12.80 -1.02 -3.75
N SER A 84 13.13 -0.28 -2.68
CA SER A 84 12.16 0.47 -1.88
C SER A 84 11.46 1.54 -2.70
N LEU A 85 12.19 2.28 -3.52
CA LEU A 85 11.64 3.29 -4.41
C LEU A 85 10.69 2.68 -5.44
N ILE A 86 11.09 1.59 -6.13
CA ILE A 86 10.24 0.87 -7.08
C ILE A 86 8.93 0.41 -6.42
N GLN A 87 9.00 -0.15 -5.22
CA GLN A 87 7.81 -0.56 -4.49
C GLN A 87 6.90 0.62 -4.14
N THR A 88 7.48 1.74 -3.75
CA THR A 88 6.75 2.97 -3.41
C THR A 88 6.09 3.57 -4.64
N ILE A 89 6.80 3.68 -5.74
CA ILE A 89 6.29 4.14 -7.04
C ILE A 89 5.13 3.24 -7.51
N GLY A 90 5.28 1.93 -7.36
CA GLY A 90 4.28 0.94 -7.76
C GLY A 90 2.92 1.09 -7.04
N ARG A 91 2.85 1.86 -5.96
CA ARG A 91 1.57 2.16 -5.29
C ARG A 91 0.71 3.15 -6.07
N ALA A 92 1.33 4.16 -6.67
CA ALA A 92 0.61 5.09 -7.55
C ALA A 92 0.18 4.43 -8.88
N ALA A 93 0.87 3.38 -9.32
CA ALA A 93 0.61 2.71 -10.60
C ALA A 93 -0.76 2.00 -10.67
N ARG A 94 -1.48 1.90 -9.57
CA ARG A 94 -2.85 1.34 -9.52
C ARG A 94 -3.93 2.35 -9.87
N ASN A 95 -3.59 3.61 -9.87
CA ASN A 95 -4.46 4.70 -10.28
C ASN A 95 -4.11 5.12 -11.71
N VAL A 96 -5.10 5.23 -12.58
CA VAL A 96 -4.89 5.64 -13.99
C VAL A 96 -4.22 7.01 -14.08
N SER A 97 -4.56 7.92 -13.17
CA SER A 97 -3.96 9.26 -13.04
C SER A 97 -2.83 9.32 -12.01
N GLY A 98 -2.28 8.15 -11.64
CA GLY A 98 -1.26 8.06 -10.59
C GLY A 98 0.02 8.80 -10.95
N GLN A 99 0.49 9.65 -10.02
CA GLN A 99 1.73 10.41 -10.12
C GLN A 99 2.65 10.13 -8.94
N VAL A 100 3.95 10.23 -9.19
CA VAL A 100 4.96 10.13 -8.15
C VAL A 100 5.89 11.33 -8.24
N HIS A 101 6.02 12.05 -7.11
CA HIS A 101 6.97 13.15 -6.99
C HIS A 101 8.07 12.75 -6.00
N MET A 102 9.30 12.75 -6.46
CA MET A 102 10.49 12.55 -5.63
C MET A 102 11.16 13.90 -5.38
N TYR A 103 11.21 14.30 -4.12
CA TYR A 103 11.88 15.53 -3.67
C TYR A 103 13.32 15.18 -3.29
N ALA A 104 14.26 15.77 -3.99
CA ALA A 104 15.68 15.48 -3.87
C ALA A 104 16.52 16.65 -4.42
N ASP A 105 17.69 16.87 -3.85
CA ASP A 105 18.65 17.85 -4.36
C ASP A 105 19.43 17.30 -5.56
N THR A 106 19.65 15.98 -5.58
CA THR A 106 20.38 15.29 -6.64
C THR A 106 19.73 13.94 -6.97
N VAL A 107 19.88 13.51 -8.23
CA VAL A 107 19.42 12.16 -8.63
C VAL A 107 20.52 11.16 -8.26
N THR A 108 20.24 10.27 -7.31
CA THR A 108 21.17 9.21 -6.91
C THR A 108 21.07 8.00 -7.85
N PRO A 109 22.07 7.09 -7.85
CA PRO A 109 22.00 5.84 -8.60
C PRO A 109 20.75 5.01 -8.30
N SER A 110 20.34 4.95 -7.04
CA SER A 110 19.12 4.24 -6.63
C SER A 110 17.86 4.87 -7.21
N MET A 111 17.78 6.21 -7.26
CA MET A 111 16.69 6.93 -7.91
C MET A 111 16.67 6.69 -9.42
N ALA A 112 17.82 6.82 -10.10
CA ALA A 112 17.94 6.59 -11.52
C ALA A 112 17.44 5.18 -11.89
N GLN A 113 17.94 4.16 -11.19
CA GLN A 113 17.51 2.78 -11.39
C GLN A 113 16.01 2.59 -11.19
N ALA A 114 15.42 3.23 -10.18
CA ALA A 114 13.98 3.14 -9.90
C ALA A 114 13.15 3.83 -10.99
N ILE A 115 13.57 5.00 -11.46
CA ILE A 115 12.92 5.74 -12.54
C ILE A 115 12.99 4.94 -13.84
N ASP A 116 14.16 4.47 -14.22
CA ASP A 116 14.36 3.70 -15.47
C ASP A 116 13.51 2.44 -15.49
N GLU A 117 13.51 1.67 -14.41
CA GLU A 117 12.76 0.42 -14.33
C GLU A 117 11.25 0.66 -14.33
N THR A 118 10.77 1.66 -13.62
CA THR A 118 9.33 1.96 -13.59
C THR A 118 8.84 2.56 -14.91
N THR A 119 9.66 3.38 -15.58
CA THR A 119 9.39 3.89 -16.92
C THR A 119 9.32 2.74 -17.93
N ARG A 120 10.34 1.87 -17.95
CA ARG A 120 10.37 0.69 -18.81
C ARG A 120 9.11 -0.18 -18.65
N ARG A 121 8.67 -0.43 -17.41
CA ARG A 121 7.44 -1.21 -17.15
C ARG A 121 6.21 -0.50 -17.68
N ARG A 122 6.10 0.79 -17.48
CA ARG A 122 4.99 1.62 -17.95
C ARG A 122 4.91 1.63 -19.47
N ASP A 123 6.02 1.85 -20.16
CA ASP A 123 6.07 1.89 -21.62
C ASP A 123 5.66 0.54 -22.22
N ARG A 124 6.14 -0.56 -21.64
CA ARG A 124 5.73 -1.90 -22.04
C ARG A 124 4.23 -2.14 -21.86
N GLN A 125 3.66 -1.67 -20.76
CA GLN A 125 2.22 -1.79 -20.51
C GLN A 125 1.41 -0.93 -21.48
N ILE A 126 1.84 0.28 -21.77
CA ILE A 126 1.19 1.17 -22.73
C ILE A 126 1.22 0.54 -24.14
N ALA A 127 2.37 0.03 -24.57
CA ALA A 127 2.49 -0.64 -25.86
C ALA A 127 1.54 -1.83 -25.96
N TYR A 128 1.50 -2.68 -24.94
CA TYR A 128 0.58 -3.82 -24.90
C TYR A 128 -0.89 -3.38 -24.94
N ASN A 129 -1.27 -2.38 -24.14
CA ASN A 129 -2.65 -1.89 -24.12
C ASN A 129 -3.05 -1.32 -25.48
N THR A 130 -2.15 -0.60 -26.15
CA THR A 130 -2.38 -0.04 -27.49
C THR A 130 -2.56 -1.15 -28.53
N GLU A 131 -1.69 -2.15 -28.52
CA GLU A 131 -1.76 -3.30 -29.43
C GLU A 131 -3.07 -4.07 -29.24
N MET A 132 -3.49 -4.27 -28.01
CA MET A 132 -4.69 -5.04 -27.66
C MET A 132 -5.98 -4.21 -27.65
N GLY A 133 -5.91 -2.89 -27.90
CA GLY A 133 -7.08 -2.01 -27.85
C GLY A 133 -7.70 -1.89 -26.46
N ILE A 134 -6.88 -2.04 -25.39
CA ILE A 134 -7.33 -1.97 -24.00
C ILE A 134 -7.26 -0.52 -23.51
N ASP A 135 -8.41 0.03 -23.08
CA ASP A 135 -8.48 1.30 -22.40
C ASP A 135 -8.40 1.07 -20.87
N PRO A 136 -7.37 1.59 -20.19
CA PRO A 136 -7.23 1.40 -18.75
C PRO A 136 -8.38 2.02 -17.97
N THR A 137 -9.05 1.23 -17.14
CA THR A 137 -10.15 1.70 -16.29
C THR A 137 -9.69 1.79 -14.83
N PRO A 138 -10.20 2.78 -14.06
CA PRO A 138 -9.88 2.90 -12.64
C PRO A 138 -10.31 1.66 -11.85
N LEU A 139 -9.40 1.09 -11.09
CA LEU A 139 -9.72 0.00 -10.18
C LEU A 139 -10.58 0.53 -9.02
N ARG A 140 -11.79 -0.01 -8.87
CA ARG A 140 -12.69 0.30 -7.73
C ARG A 140 -12.79 -0.91 -6.82
N LYS A 141 -12.26 -0.81 -5.62
CA LYS A 141 -12.35 -1.86 -4.61
C LYS A 141 -13.37 -1.46 -3.53
N ARG A 142 -14.27 -2.37 -3.14
CA ARG A 142 -15.22 -2.10 -2.05
C ARG A 142 -14.47 -1.85 -0.74
N ILE A 143 -14.85 -0.78 -0.02
CA ILE A 143 -14.19 -0.38 1.24
C ILE A 143 -14.40 -1.45 2.34
N ALA A 144 -15.55 -2.14 2.32
CA ALA A 144 -15.87 -3.20 3.27
C ALA A 144 -14.92 -4.42 3.21
N ASP A 145 -14.39 -4.74 2.02
CA ASP A 145 -13.59 -5.96 1.84
C ASP A 145 -12.27 -5.96 2.60
N ILE A 146 -11.66 -4.78 2.82
CA ILE A 146 -10.39 -4.66 3.57
C ILE A 146 -10.64 -4.82 5.07
N THR A 147 -11.70 -4.21 5.58
CA THR A 147 -12.04 -4.29 7.01
C THR A 147 -12.43 -5.71 7.40
N ASP A 148 -13.23 -6.38 6.55
CA ASP A 148 -13.66 -7.75 6.77
C ASP A 148 -12.50 -8.75 6.71
N GLN A 149 -11.52 -8.56 5.82
CA GLN A 149 -10.34 -9.41 5.73
C GLN A 149 -9.44 -9.25 6.97
N LEU A 150 -9.18 -8.01 7.41
CA LEU A 150 -8.31 -7.75 8.56
C LEU A 150 -8.97 -8.17 9.88
N VAL A 151 -10.29 -8.03 10.00
CA VAL A 151 -11.05 -8.55 11.15
C VAL A 151 -11.01 -10.08 11.17
N ARG A 152 -11.12 -10.73 10.04
CA ARG A 152 -10.99 -12.21 9.93
C ARG A 152 -9.57 -12.66 10.28
N GLU A 153 -8.54 -12.01 9.75
CA GLU A 153 -7.14 -12.33 10.08
C GLU A 153 -6.82 -12.08 11.56
N GLY A 154 -7.35 -11.01 12.15
CA GLY A 154 -7.25 -10.73 13.58
C GLY A 154 -7.97 -11.77 14.43
N ALA A 155 -9.18 -12.14 14.06
CA ALA A 155 -9.98 -13.15 14.76
C ALA A 155 -9.37 -14.56 14.63
N ASP A 156 -8.80 -14.91 13.45
CA ASP A 156 -8.10 -16.18 13.25
C ASP A 156 -6.82 -16.25 14.07
N THR A 157 -6.08 -15.15 14.19
CA THR A 157 -4.87 -15.05 15.01
C THR A 157 -5.22 -15.16 16.50
N GLU A 158 -6.27 -14.51 16.95
CA GLU A 158 -6.74 -14.59 18.35
C GLU A 158 -7.28 -15.99 18.69
N ALA A 159 -7.96 -16.64 17.75
CA ALA A 159 -8.42 -18.03 17.90
C ALA A 159 -7.25 -19.02 17.99
N LEU A 160 -6.19 -18.81 17.22
CA LEU A 160 -4.95 -19.61 17.27
C LEU A 160 -4.19 -19.40 18.59
N LEU A 161 -4.08 -18.16 19.06
CA LEU A 161 -3.40 -17.82 20.31
C LEU A 161 -4.18 -18.29 21.55
N SER A 162 -5.52 -18.31 21.49
CA SER A 162 -6.39 -18.77 22.59
C SER A 162 -6.56 -20.29 22.68
N GLY A 163 -5.92 -21.07 21.80
CA GLY A 163 -5.95 -22.54 21.85
C GLY A 163 -7.30 -23.18 21.52
N ARG A 164 -8.26 -22.45 20.97
CA ARG A 164 -9.60 -22.94 20.60
C ARG A 164 -9.70 -23.58 19.20
N GLY A 165 -8.60 -23.73 18.48
CA GLY A 165 -8.51 -24.31 17.13
C GLY A 165 -8.37 -25.83 17.09
N GLY A 166 -8.97 -26.58 18.01
CA GLY A 166 -8.88 -28.06 18.09
C GLY A 166 -10.15 -28.78 17.61
N GLY A 167 -10.70 -28.42 16.47
CA GLY A 167 -11.82 -29.15 15.84
C GLY A 167 -11.31 -30.25 14.91
N LYS A 168 -11.30 -31.51 15.37
CA LYS A 168 -11.03 -32.73 14.59
C LYS A 168 -11.91 -32.76 13.35
N ARG A 169 -11.30 -32.66 12.15
CA ARG A 169 -11.95 -33.08 10.91
C ARG A 169 -12.17 -34.58 10.96
N ALA A 170 -13.40 -35.01 11.02
CA ALA A 170 -13.78 -36.42 10.82
C ALA A 170 -13.39 -36.84 9.38
N PRO A 171 -12.83 -38.05 9.20
CA PRO A 171 -12.52 -38.55 7.86
C PRO A 171 -13.80 -38.82 7.09
N ALA A 172 -13.85 -38.39 5.82
CA ALA A 172 -14.95 -38.67 4.89
C ALA A 172 -15.07 -40.21 4.66
N PRO A 173 -16.31 -40.74 4.52
CA PRO A 173 -16.48 -42.17 4.25
C PRO A 173 -16.01 -42.51 2.83
N VAL A 174 -15.15 -43.51 2.75
CA VAL A 174 -14.68 -44.09 1.48
C VAL A 174 -15.84 -44.84 0.83
N SER A 175 -16.34 -44.40 -0.30
CA SER A 175 -17.31 -45.13 -1.09
C SER A 175 -16.62 -46.32 -1.76
N ARG A 176 -16.97 -47.54 -1.35
CA ARG A 176 -16.68 -48.76 -2.10
C ARG A 176 -17.41 -48.73 -3.45
N ARG A 177 -16.65 -48.68 -4.52
CA ARG A 177 -17.16 -49.09 -5.83
C ARG A 177 -17.10 -50.60 -5.88
N GLU A 178 -18.28 -51.23 -5.87
CA GLU A 178 -18.46 -52.63 -6.26
C GLU A 178 -18.36 -52.72 -7.78
N GLY A 179 -17.58 -53.71 -8.24
CA GLY A 179 -17.42 -53.97 -9.65
C GLY A 179 -18.60 -54.79 -10.24
N ARG A 180 -18.87 -54.50 -11.46
CA ARG A 180 -19.29 -55.45 -12.49
C ARG A 180 -18.88 -54.94 -13.84
#